data_cc229e7d2a994c1ea1f67ac4c42885a9
#
_entry.id   cc229e7d2a994c1ea1f67ac4c42885a9
#
_cell.length_a   1.000
_cell.length_b   1.000
_cell.length_c   1.000
_cell.angle_alpha   90.00
_cell.angle_beta   90.00
_cell.angle_gamma   90.00
#
_symmetry.space_group_name_H-M   'P 1'
#
loop_
_entity.id
_entity.type
_entity.pdbx_description
1 polymer ?
#
loop_
_entity_poly.entity_id
_entity_poly.type
_entity_poly.pdbx_seq_one_letter_code
_entity_poly.pdbx_strand_id
1 'polypeptide(L)'
;MENGGSKSHTVDEIFQMVQQSKKWLEITPDKRSHYMTAYKRMECIYDRDVASLRYSELQNLVDGIEGAFYPKRDVKTILQKIVDMAVLEEVCSSSKSEVIRCIELPSKPLTGKDARTPEEMQAIWDDWNKTHDLITGYALIMAYTGMRTGELFAQDVTQVNPAGQVIVGGIKTEAGKNREIPIADCIVPIVQAVLPQARYGMVAYDENAYYSNWAQMIQRTGIRPLGSYCQRHTCYTRLHELVPAVSDVVINSIIGHSNSKISKLANSYGHISLSAKLEAVNRLTL
;
A
#
# COMPACT_ATOMS: atom_id res chain seq x y z
N MET A 1 -4.71 -56.45 0.96
CA MET A 1 -3.96 -55.31 0.43
C MET A 1 -5.00 -54.37 -0.20
N GLU A 2 -5.55 -53.46 0.58
CA GLU A 2 -6.48 -52.46 0.05
C GLU A 2 -5.66 -51.42 -0.71
N ASN A 3 -5.94 -51.33 -2.01
CA ASN A 3 -5.45 -50.26 -2.85
C ASN A 3 -6.04 -48.94 -2.34
N GLY A 4 -5.25 -48.18 -1.59
CA GLY A 4 -5.53 -46.81 -1.28
C GLY A 4 -5.50 -45.97 -2.56
N GLY A 5 -6.62 -45.94 -3.28
CA GLY A 5 -6.81 -45.04 -4.40
C GLY A 5 -6.64 -43.58 -3.88
N SER A 6 -5.55 -42.92 -4.25
CA SER A 6 -5.38 -41.50 -4.04
C SER A 6 -6.64 -40.82 -4.57
N LYS A 7 -7.44 -40.19 -3.71
CA LYS A 7 -8.56 -39.36 -4.15
C LYS A 7 -7.99 -38.25 -5.00
N SER A 8 -8.34 -38.29 -6.30
CA SER A 8 -8.05 -37.18 -7.21
C SER A 8 -8.85 -35.95 -6.74
N HIS A 9 -8.17 -34.84 -6.53
CA HIS A 9 -8.80 -33.57 -6.15
C HIS A 9 -8.49 -32.52 -7.21
N THR A 10 -9.55 -31.88 -7.68
CA THR A 10 -9.42 -30.81 -8.67
C THR A 10 -8.84 -29.53 -8.06
N VAL A 11 -8.31 -28.66 -8.91
CA VAL A 11 -7.82 -27.32 -8.52
C VAL A 11 -8.91 -26.55 -7.79
N ASP A 12 -10.17 -26.62 -8.27
CA ASP A 12 -11.30 -25.91 -7.66
C ASP A 12 -11.64 -26.47 -6.28
N GLU A 13 -11.72 -27.80 -6.13
CA GLU A 13 -11.97 -28.44 -4.83
C GLU A 13 -10.94 -28.03 -3.78
N ILE A 14 -9.65 -28.07 -4.13
CA ILE A 14 -8.58 -27.64 -3.22
C ILE A 14 -8.66 -26.13 -2.94
N PHE A 15 -9.00 -25.32 -3.92
CA PHE A 15 -9.16 -23.88 -3.68
C PHE A 15 -10.32 -23.56 -2.74
N GLN A 16 -11.43 -24.31 -2.81
CA GLN A 16 -12.52 -24.19 -1.84
C GLN A 16 -12.04 -24.51 -0.40
N MET A 17 -11.16 -25.50 -0.22
CA MET A 17 -10.53 -25.78 1.08
C MET A 17 -9.63 -24.61 1.53
N VAL A 18 -8.85 -24.03 0.60
CA VAL A 18 -8.06 -22.81 0.89
C VAL A 18 -8.94 -21.67 1.41
N GLN A 19 -10.11 -21.45 0.78
CA GLN A 19 -11.06 -20.39 1.18
C GLN A 19 -11.68 -20.62 2.57
N GLN A 20 -11.77 -21.85 3.02
CA GLN A 20 -12.27 -22.22 4.35
C GLN A 20 -11.17 -22.16 5.42
N SER A 21 -9.91 -22.07 5.05
CA SER A 21 -8.78 -22.05 5.98
C SER A 21 -8.76 -20.78 6.84
N LYS A 22 -8.33 -20.95 8.12
CA LYS A 22 -8.15 -19.83 9.05
C LYS A 22 -7.30 -18.70 8.43
N LYS A 23 -6.21 -19.06 7.75
CA LYS A 23 -5.32 -18.09 7.07
C LYS A 23 -6.03 -17.28 6.00
N TRP A 24 -6.99 -17.87 5.28
CA TRP A 24 -7.79 -17.15 4.29
C TRP A 24 -8.80 -16.21 4.95
N LEU A 25 -9.43 -16.64 6.02
CA LEU A 25 -10.43 -15.83 6.74
C LEU A 25 -9.81 -14.60 7.43
N GLU A 26 -8.52 -14.67 7.78
CA GLU A 26 -7.74 -13.54 8.33
C GLU A 26 -7.31 -12.52 7.27
N ILE A 27 -7.42 -12.85 5.97
CA ILE A 27 -7.08 -11.92 4.88
C ILE A 27 -8.16 -10.83 4.77
N THR A 28 -7.75 -9.58 4.57
CA THR A 28 -8.68 -8.47 4.37
C THR A 28 -9.58 -8.68 3.14
N PRO A 29 -10.82 -8.14 3.14
CA PRO A 29 -11.74 -8.28 2.00
C PRO A 29 -11.12 -7.85 0.67
N ASP A 30 -10.43 -6.73 0.62
CA ASP A 30 -9.76 -6.22 -0.59
C ASP A 30 -8.74 -7.21 -1.13
N LYS A 31 -7.89 -7.76 -0.25
CA LYS A 31 -6.89 -8.74 -0.67
C LYS A 31 -7.53 -10.05 -1.13
N ARG A 32 -8.65 -10.46 -0.51
CA ARG A 32 -9.44 -11.60 -1.01
C ARG A 32 -9.99 -11.35 -2.40
N SER A 33 -10.53 -10.16 -2.66
CA SER A 33 -11.01 -9.74 -3.98
C SER A 33 -9.89 -9.82 -5.05
N HIS A 34 -8.70 -9.33 -4.73
CA HIS A 34 -7.52 -9.47 -5.61
C HIS A 34 -7.17 -10.93 -5.89
N TYR A 35 -7.21 -11.78 -4.87
CA TYR A 35 -6.94 -13.21 -5.03
C TYR A 35 -8.03 -13.92 -5.85
N MET A 36 -9.30 -13.56 -5.68
CA MET A 36 -10.38 -14.07 -6.53
C MET A 36 -10.22 -13.67 -7.98
N THR A 37 -9.75 -12.43 -8.24
CA THR A 37 -9.43 -11.98 -9.60
C THR A 37 -8.29 -12.80 -10.22
N ALA A 38 -7.24 -13.10 -9.43
CA ALA A 38 -6.14 -13.96 -9.88
C ALA A 38 -6.63 -15.40 -10.14
N TYR A 39 -7.47 -15.94 -9.26
CA TYR A 39 -8.06 -17.28 -9.42
C TYR A 39 -8.86 -17.39 -10.71
N LYS A 40 -9.73 -16.43 -11.02
CA LYS A 40 -10.52 -16.41 -12.27
C LYS A 40 -9.66 -16.54 -13.54
N ARG A 41 -8.42 -16.06 -13.52
CA ARG A 41 -7.48 -16.18 -14.65
C ARG A 41 -6.95 -17.60 -14.86
N MET A 42 -7.27 -18.53 -13.96
CA MET A 42 -6.86 -19.93 -14.00
C MET A 42 -8.02 -20.89 -14.35
N GLU A 43 -9.14 -20.36 -14.83
CA GLU A 43 -10.36 -21.15 -15.11
C GLU A 43 -10.10 -22.39 -15.98
N CYS A 44 -9.15 -22.31 -16.91
CA CYS A 44 -8.78 -23.41 -17.81
C CYS A 44 -8.18 -24.64 -17.08
N ILE A 45 -7.83 -24.53 -15.80
CA ILE A 45 -7.31 -25.68 -15.03
C ILE A 45 -8.19 -26.07 -13.83
N TYR A 46 -9.36 -25.48 -13.65
CA TYR A 46 -10.22 -25.73 -12.46
C TYR A 46 -10.54 -27.21 -12.26
N ASP A 47 -10.87 -27.91 -13.34
CA ASP A 47 -11.25 -29.34 -13.34
C ASP A 47 -10.04 -30.28 -13.41
N ARG A 48 -8.83 -29.75 -13.43
CA ARG A 48 -7.60 -30.55 -13.49
C ARG A 48 -7.25 -31.09 -12.11
N ASP A 49 -6.81 -32.32 -12.07
CA ASP A 49 -6.23 -32.91 -10.85
C ASP A 49 -4.93 -32.18 -10.48
N VAL A 50 -4.87 -31.64 -9.25
CA VAL A 50 -3.71 -30.89 -8.75
C VAL A 50 -2.42 -31.72 -8.78
N ALA A 51 -2.50 -33.02 -8.48
CA ALA A 51 -1.35 -33.91 -8.50
C ALA A 51 -0.78 -34.10 -9.92
N SER A 52 -1.62 -34.01 -10.94
CA SER A 52 -1.23 -34.21 -12.34
C SER A 52 -0.56 -33.00 -13.01
N LEU A 53 -0.72 -31.79 -12.46
CA LEU A 53 -0.20 -30.56 -13.05
C LEU A 53 1.32 -30.59 -13.17
N ARG A 54 1.85 -30.23 -14.35
CA ARG A 54 3.29 -30.22 -14.64
C ARG A 54 3.83 -28.79 -14.67
N TYR A 55 5.12 -28.63 -14.41
CA TYR A 55 5.80 -27.35 -14.48
C TYR A 55 5.53 -26.60 -15.79
N SER A 56 5.71 -27.27 -16.92
CA SER A 56 5.53 -26.65 -18.25
C SER A 56 4.10 -26.13 -18.48
N GLU A 57 3.08 -26.84 -17.99
CA GLU A 57 1.68 -26.41 -18.09
C GLU A 57 1.43 -25.17 -17.24
N LEU A 58 1.96 -25.15 -16.02
CA LEU A 58 1.82 -24.04 -15.08
C LEU A 58 2.62 -22.82 -15.53
N GLN A 59 3.82 -23.00 -16.10
CA GLN A 59 4.59 -21.93 -16.69
C GLN A 59 3.85 -21.30 -17.87
N ASN A 60 3.34 -22.12 -18.80
CA ASN A 60 2.56 -21.64 -19.94
C ASN A 60 1.29 -20.90 -19.50
N LEU A 61 0.60 -21.39 -18.47
CA LEU A 61 -0.55 -20.69 -17.89
C LEU A 61 -0.14 -19.28 -17.41
N VAL A 62 0.93 -19.19 -16.64
CA VAL A 62 1.41 -17.90 -16.08
C VAL A 62 1.90 -16.99 -17.22
N ASP A 63 2.59 -17.52 -18.21
CA ASP A 63 3.06 -16.74 -19.36
C ASP A 63 1.91 -16.20 -20.22
N GLY A 64 0.83 -16.95 -20.34
CA GLY A 64 -0.38 -16.57 -21.07
C GLY A 64 -1.25 -15.51 -20.36
N ILE A 65 -1.00 -15.20 -19.08
CA ILE A 65 -1.76 -14.15 -18.36
C ILE A 65 -1.44 -12.76 -18.93
N GLU A 66 -2.49 -12.03 -19.31
CA GLU A 66 -2.35 -10.64 -19.74
C GLU A 66 -1.74 -9.75 -18.66
N GLY A 67 -0.89 -8.82 -19.10
CA GLY A 67 -0.21 -7.86 -18.23
C GLY A 67 1.19 -8.31 -17.84
N ALA A 68 1.91 -7.36 -17.20
CA ALA A 68 3.30 -7.55 -16.82
C ALA A 68 3.42 -8.41 -15.53
N PHE A 69 4.27 -8.00 -14.62
CA PHE A 69 4.65 -8.77 -13.43
C PHE A 69 3.49 -9.06 -12.45
N TYR A 70 2.68 -8.06 -12.09
CA TYR A 70 1.76 -8.19 -10.95
C TYR A 70 0.64 -9.22 -11.15
N PRO A 71 -0.09 -9.25 -12.29
CA PRO A 71 -1.12 -10.28 -12.55
C PRO A 71 -0.56 -11.70 -12.51
N LYS A 72 0.62 -11.91 -13.11
CA LYS A 72 1.32 -13.20 -13.16
C LYS A 72 1.78 -13.65 -11.76
N ARG A 73 2.34 -12.74 -10.97
CA ARG A 73 2.70 -12.98 -9.58
C ARG A 73 1.50 -13.39 -8.73
N ASP A 74 0.35 -12.74 -8.94
CA ASP A 74 -0.84 -13.02 -8.14
C ASP A 74 -1.41 -14.40 -8.46
N VAL A 75 -1.39 -14.82 -9.74
CA VAL A 75 -1.72 -16.20 -10.15
C VAL A 75 -0.74 -17.20 -9.54
N LYS A 76 0.58 -16.97 -9.64
CA LYS A 76 1.58 -17.82 -8.98
C LYS A 76 1.34 -17.94 -7.47
N THR A 77 0.93 -16.85 -6.83
CA THR A 77 0.62 -16.83 -5.39
C THR A 77 -0.58 -17.72 -5.05
N ILE A 78 -1.62 -17.71 -5.89
CA ILE A 78 -2.80 -18.58 -5.69
C ILE A 78 -2.46 -20.03 -5.98
N LEU A 79 -1.72 -20.32 -7.03
CA LEU A 79 -1.22 -21.67 -7.32
C LEU A 79 -0.43 -22.23 -6.14
N GLN A 80 0.46 -21.43 -5.52
CA GLN A 80 1.21 -21.85 -4.34
C GLN A 80 0.27 -22.20 -3.17
N LYS A 81 -0.77 -21.38 -2.91
CA LYS A 81 -1.75 -21.65 -1.84
C LYS A 81 -2.54 -22.94 -2.09
N ILE A 82 -2.93 -23.20 -3.34
CA ILE A 82 -3.65 -24.40 -3.73
C ILE A 82 -2.74 -25.62 -3.51
N VAL A 83 -1.53 -25.58 -4.02
CA VAL A 83 -0.60 -26.70 -3.90
C VAL A 83 -0.18 -26.93 -2.44
N ASP A 84 0.08 -25.87 -1.67
CA ASP A 84 0.39 -26.00 -0.23
C ASP A 84 -0.78 -26.66 0.54
N MET A 85 -2.04 -26.34 0.20
CA MET A 85 -3.21 -27.02 0.75
C MET A 85 -3.28 -28.47 0.33
N ALA A 86 -3.06 -28.76 -0.95
CA ALA A 86 -3.06 -30.14 -1.47
C ALA A 86 -1.96 -31.02 -0.82
N VAL A 87 -0.82 -30.42 -0.47
CA VAL A 87 0.23 -31.11 0.30
C VAL A 87 -0.22 -31.37 1.73
N LEU A 88 -0.89 -30.43 2.38
CA LEU A 88 -1.41 -30.59 3.75
C LEU A 88 -2.50 -31.66 3.82
N GLU A 89 -3.32 -31.80 2.78
CA GLU A 89 -4.39 -32.81 2.64
C GLU A 89 -3.86 -34.13 2.03
N GLU A 90 -2.55 -34.29 1.92
CA GLU A 90 -1.88 -35.49 1.40
C GLU A 90 -2.31 -35.89 -0.04
N VAL A 91 -2.87 -34.94 -0.80
CA VAL A 91 -3.26 -35.13 -2.23
C VAL A 91 -2.04 -35.22 -3.14
N CYS A 92 -0.99 -34.49 -2.81
CA CYS A 92 0.28 -34.52 -3.55
C CYS A 92 1.49 -34.36 -2.64
N SER A 93 2.67 -34.73 -3.14
CA SER A 93 3.92 -34.63 -2.37
C SER A 93 4.41 -33.21 -2.22
N SER A 94 5.22 -32.94 -1.19
CA SER A 94 5.85 -31.62 -0.96
C SER A 94 6.71 -31.11 -2.10
N SER A 95 7.26 -32.02 -2.94
CA SER A 95 7.98 -31.64 -4.16
C SER A 95 7.13 -30.83 -5.14
N LYS A 96 5.81 -30.97 -5.11
CA LYS A 96 4.91 -30.16 -5.95
C LYS A 96 4.98 -28.66 -5.56
N SER A 97 5.11 -28.34 -4.29
CA SER A 97 5.29 -26.96 -3.82
C SER A 97 6.57 -26.32 -4.40
N GLU A 98 7.66 -27.10 -4.53
CA GLU A 98 8.89 -26.63 -5.18
C GLU A 98 8.68 -26.31 -6.65
N VAL A 99 7.88 -27.12 -7.37
CA VAL A 99 7.53 -26.86 -8.78
C VAL A 99 6.91 -25.47 -8.95
N ILE A 100 5.98 -25.08 -8.05
CA ILE A 100 5.37 -23.75 -8.10
C ILE A 100 6.41 -22.64 -7.84
N ARG A 101 7.33 -22.86 -6.91
CA ARG A 101 8.41 -21.88 -6.63
C ARG A 101 9.30 -21.64 -7.84
N CYS A 102 9.56 -22.67 -8.63
CA CYS A 102 10.38 -22.58 -9.84
C CYS A 102 9.69 -21.83 -11.01
N ILE A 103 8.39 -21.56 -10.97
CA ILE A 103 7.71 -20.78 -12.01
C ILE A 103 8.39 -19.40 -12.12
N GLU A 104 8.83 -19.09 -13.33
CA GLU A 104 9.48 -17.83 -13.64
C GLU A 104 8.46 -16.69 -13.83
N LEU A 105 8.83 -15.52 -13.42
CA LEU A 105 8.03 -14.30 -13.60
C LEU A 105 8.86 -13.29 -14.40
N PRO A 106 8.22 -12.43 -15.21
CA PRO A 106 8.92 -11.33 -15.86
C PRO A 106 9.56 -10.41 -14.81
N SER A 107 10.52 -9.62 -15.24
CA SER A 107 11.17 -8.66 -14.36
C SER A 107 10.13 -7.75 -13.70
N LYS A 108 10.24 -7.60 -12.38
CA LYS A 108 9.40 -6.65 -11.65
C LYS A 108 9.66 -5.25 -12.20
N PRO A 109 8.63 -4.51 -12.63
CA PRO A 109 8.84 -3.14 -13.08
C PRO A 109 9.47 -2.33 -11.94
N LEU A 110 10.52 -1.59 -12.27
CA LEU A 110 11.07 -0.59 -11.39
C LEU A 110 9.99 0.49 -11.23
N THR A 111 9.11 0.31 -10.25
CA THR A 111 8.27 1.41 -9.81
C THR A 111 9.20 2.36 -9.06
N GLY A 112 9.66 3.39 -9.75
CA GLY A 112 10.37 4.49 -9.12
C GLY A 112 9.51 4.97 -7.96
N LYS A 113 10.08 5.01 -6.77
CA LYS A 113 9.47 5.71 -5.64
C LYS A 113 9.78 7.19 -5.84
N ASP A 114 9.26 7.76 -6.94
CA ASP A 114 9.59 9.11 -7.32
C ASP A 114 8.99 10.10 -6.33
N ALA A 115 9.86 10.93 -5.77
CA ALA A 115 9.47 12.13 -5.06
C ALA A 115 9.20 13.26 -6.07
N ARG A 116 8.39 14.23 -5.68
CA ARG A 116 8.26 15.50 -6.40
C ARG A 116 9.55 16.30 -6.31
N THR A 117 9.92 16.94 -7.40
CA THR A 117 11.03 17.91 -7.39
C THR A 117 10.62 19.21 -6.67
N PRO A 118 11.56 20.07 -6.29
CA PRO A 118 11.23 21.38 -5.71
C PRO A 118 10.32 22.20 -6.64
N GLU A 119 10.57 22.18 -7.97
CA GLU A 119 9.79 22.91 -8.96
C GLU A 119 8.35 22.36 -9.05
N GLU A 120 8.17 21.05 -8.98
CA GLU A 120 6.84 20.42 -8.93
C GLU A 120 6.11 20.79 -7.63
N MET A 121 6.81 20.83 -6.51
CA MET A 121 6.23 21.28 -5.24
C MET A 121 5.84 22.76 -5.29
N GLN A 122 6.65 23.61 -5.92
CA GLN A 122 6.31 25.02 -6.14
C GLN A 122 5.04 25.15 -6.98
N ALA A 123 4.94 24.39 -8.09
CA ALA A 123 3.75 24.41 -8.95
C ALA A 123 2.46 23.97 -8.18
N ILE A 124 2.57 23.02 -7.26
CA ILE A 124 1.45 22.62 -6.41
C ILE A 124 1.08 23.76 -5.43
N TRP A 125 2.04 24.42 -4.85
CA TRP A 125 1.79 25.58 -3.97
C TRP A 125 1.17 26.76 -4.74
N ASP A 126 1.66 27.06 -5.93
CA ASP A 126 1.12 28.12 -6.79
C ASP A 126 -0.34 27.83 -7.17
N ASP A 127 -0.66 26.58 -7.50
CA ASP A 127 -2.02 26.15 -7.78
C ASP A 127 -2.92 26.30 -6.55
N TRP A 128 -2.47 25.88 -5.35
CA TRP A 128 -3.21 26.08 -4.12
C TRP A 128 -3.46 27.58 -3.84
N ASN A 129 -2.45 28.40 -3.92
CA ASN A 129 -2.55 29.83 -3.66
C ASN A 129 -3.50 30.54 -4.63
N LYS A 130 -3.61 30.03 -5.87
CA LYS A 130 -4.48 30.56 -6.92
C LYS A 130 -5.91 30.06 -6.82
N THR A 131 -6.13 28.79 -6.50
CA THR A 131 -7.42 28.12 -6.69
C THR A 131 -8.09 27.70 -5.38
N HIS A 132 -7.31 27.44 -4.34
CA HIS A 132 -7.75 26.80 -3.10
C HIS A 132 -8.47 25.47 -3.35
N ASP A 133 -8.07 24.76 -4.44
CA ASP A 133 -8.66 23.48 -4.82
C ASP A 133 -8.31 22.40 -3.78
N LEU A 134 -9.33 21.72 -3.26
CA LEU A 134 -9.17 20.74 -2.19
C LEU A 134 -8.20 19.61 -2.54
N ILE A 135 -8.17 19.18 -3.82
CA ILE A 135 -7.26 18.10 -4.24
C ILE A 135 -5.79 18.54 -4.12
N THR A 136 -5.50 19.80 -4.43
CA THR A 136 -4.18 20.40 -4.27
C THR A 136 -3.84 20.54 -2.78
N GLY A 137 -4.84 20.90 -1.95
CA GLY A 137 -4.70 20.91 -0.50
C GLY A 137 -4.33 19.54 0.07
N TYR A 138 -4.99 18.46 -0.38
CA TYR A 138 -4.64 17.09 0.03
C TYR A 138 -3.24 16.69 -0.42
N ALA A 139 -2.82 17.11 -1.62
CA ALA A 139 -1.45 16.87 -2.10
C ALA A 139 -0.41 17.50 -1.15
N LEU A 140 -0.62 18.76 -0.74
CA LEU A 140 0.25 19.45 0.21
C LEU A 140 0.21 18.80 1.59
N ILE A 141 -0.96 18.47 2.12
CA ILE A 141 -1.08 17.77 3.41
C ILE A 141 -0.23 16.49 3.39
N MET A 142 -0.37 15.65 2.36
CA MET A 142 0.42 14.42 2.26
C MET A 142 1.93 14.68 2.10
N ALA A 143 2.33 15.74 1.40
CA ALA A 143 3.73 16.07 1.17
C ALA A 143 4.45 16.60 2.43
N TYR A 144 3.72 17.11 3.43
CA TYR A 144 4.27 17.61 4.68
C TYR A 144 4.02 16.70 5.89
N THR A 145 3.02 15.83 5.83
CA THR A 145 2.70 14.89 6.92
C THR A 145 3.19 13.48 6.66
N GLY A 146 3.48 13.14 5.40
CA GLY A 146 3.79 11.78 4.97
C GLY A 146 2.61 10.81 5.06
N MET A 147 1.39 11.28 5.24
CA MET A 147 0.19 10.43 5.24
C MET A 147 0.03 9.69 3.91
N ARG A 148 -0.54 8.48 3.97
CA ARG A 148 -0.99 7.75 2.78
C ARG A 148 -2.36 8.26 2.36
N THR A 149 -2.69 8.15 1.08
CA THR A 149 -4.04 8.48 0.58
C THR A 149 -5.13 7.75 1.36
N GLY A 150 -4.96 6.44 1.60
CA GLY A 150 -5.92 5.68 2.40
C GLY A 150 -5.98 6.12 3.88
N GLU A 151 -4.93 6.74 4.42
CA GLU A 151 -4.97 7.34 5.77
C GLU A 151 -5.82 8.62 5.79
N LEU A 152 -5.79 9.45 4.73
CA LEU A 152 -6.70 10.59 4.61
C LEU A 152 -8.17 10.16 4.57
N PHE A 153 -8.49 9.10 3.80
CA PHE A 153 -9.85 8.56 3.70
C PHE A 153 -10.36 7.91 4.99
N ALA A 154 -9.48 7.34 5.78
CA ALA A 154 -9.84 6.65 7.02
C ALA A 154 -9.70 7.53 8.28
N GLN A 155 -9.20 8.76 8.14
CA GLN A 155 -8.90 9.63 9.28
C GLN A 155 -10.19 10.10 9.97
N ASP A 156 -10.31 9.84 11.25
CA ASP A 156 -11.33 10.47 12.09
C ASP A 156 -11.01 11.98 12.23
N VAL A 157 -11.90 12.81 11.70
CA VAL A 157 -11.72 14.27 11.72
C VAL A 157 -11.71 14.86 13.13
N THR A 158 -12.31 14.18 14.12
CA THR A 158 -12.27 14.60 15.53
C THR A 158 -10.87 14.45 16.14
N GLN A 159 -10.01 13.67 15.52
CA GLN A 159 -8.63 13.46 15.89
C GLN A 159 -7.65 14.37 15.14
N VAL A 160 -8.17 15.37 14.40
CA VAL A 160 -7.38 16.38 13.71
C VAL A 160 -7.44 17.68 14.50
N ASN A 161 -6.32 18.10 15.03
CA ASN A 161 -6.20 19.33 15.82
C ASN A 161 -5.21 20.31 15.16
N PRO A 162 -5.68 21.20 14.25
CA PRO A 162 -4.79 22.16 13.60
C PRO A 162 -4.15 23.16 14.57
N ALA A 163 -4.86 23.59 15.62
CA ALA A 163 -4.31 24.50 16.63
C ALA A 163 -3.20 23.85 17.47
N GLY A 164 -3.32 22.56 17.76
CA GLY A 164 -2.28 21.75 18.41
C GLY A 164 -1.27 21.14 17.44
N GLN A 165 -1.39 21.43 16.14
CA GLN A 165 -0.51 20.97 15.07
C GLN A 165 -0.32 19.45 15.03
N VAL A 166 -1.38 18.69 15.27
CA VAL A 166 -1.32 17.23 15.32
C VAL A 166 -2.54 16.57 14.71
N ILE A 167 -2.31 15.46 14.02
CA ILE A 167 -3.30 14.49 13.62
C ILE A 167 -2.98 13.18 14.35
N VAL A 168 -3.93 12.62 15.08
CA VAL A 168 -3.78 11.31 15.71
C VAL A 168 -4.43 10.28 14.79
N GLY A 169 -3.63 9.37 14.21
CA GLY A 169 -4.16 8.43 13.22
C GLY A 169 -3.14 7.39 12.74
N GLY A 170 -3.53 6.70 11.67
CA GLY A 170 -2.75 5.63 11.03
C GLY A 170 -3.49 4.30 11.06
N ILE A 171 -3.48 3.56 9.93
CA ILE A 171 -4.36 2.39 9.74
C ILE A 171 -3.62 1.08 9.46
N LYS A 172 -2.37 1.10 9.03
CA LYS A 172 -1.79 -0.08 8.37
C LYS A 172 -0.96 -1.01 9.26
N THR A 173 -0.41 -0.52 10.35
CA THR A 173 0.46 -1.31 11.25
C THR A 173 0.18 -0.95 12.69
N GLU A 174 0.40 -1.89 13.62
CA GLU A 174 0.24 -1.58 15.06
C GLU A 174 1.11 -0.39 15.50
N ALA A 175 2.34 -0.28 14.98
CA ALA A 175 3.21 0.87 15.23
C ALA A 175 2.75 2.17 14.54
N GLY A 176 1.86 2.07 13.57
CA GLY A 176 1.31 3.22 12.85
C GLY A 176 -0.06 3.66 13.35
N LYS A 177 -0.76 2.80 14.11
CA LYS A 177 -2.04 3.14 14.72
C LYS A 177 -1.82 4.15 15.85
N ASN A 178 -2.68 5.16 15.91
CA ASN A 178 -2.64 6.21 16.93
C ASN A 178 -1.31 7.00 16.99
N ARG A 179 -0.54 7.04 15.86
CA ARG A 179 0.65 7.87 15.84
C ARG A 179 0.27 9.34 15.77
N GLU A 180 1.03 10.17 16.46
CA GLU A 180 0.96 11.61 16.32
C GLU A 180 1.68 12.03 15.03
N ILE A 181 0.93 12.57 14.09
CA ILE A 181 1.40 13.09 12.81
C ILE A 181 1.49 14.61 12.93
N PRO A 182 2.66 15.22 12.81
CA PRO A 182 2.81 16.67 12.96
C PRO A 182 2.19 17.40 11.74
N ILE A 183 1.59 18.55 11.99
CA ILE A 183 1.11 19.49 10.98
C ILE A 183 2.11 20.66 10.94
N ALA A 184 2.90 20.77 9.87
CA ALA A 184 3.84 21.88 9.69
C ALA A 184 3.09 23.23 9.65
N ASP A 185 3.73 24.30 10.14
CA ASP A 185 3.13 25.64 10.22
C ASP A 185 2.53 26.10 8.89
N CYS A 186 3.24 25.87 7.79
CA CYS A 186 2.83 26.32 6.46
C CYS A 186 1.54 25.63 5.95
N ILE A 187 1.21 24.43 6.43
CA ILE A 187 0.01 23.69 6.00
C ILE A 187 -1.15 23.77 7.00
N VAL A 188 -0.98 24.41 8.17
CA VAL A 188 -2.09 24.60 9.13
C VAL A 188 -3.31 25.26 8.47
N PRO A 189 -3.16 26.37 7.71
CA PRO A 189 -4.31 26.99 7.01
C PRO A 189 -4.96 26.05 6.00
N ILE A 190 -4.20 25.19 5.35
CA ILE A 190 -4.72 24.21 4.38
C ILE A 190 -5.58 23.16 5.09
N VAL A 191 -5.08 22.63 6.21
CA VAL A 191 -5.84 21.67 7.03
C VAL A 191 -7.14 22.30 7.52
N GLN A 192 -7.09 23.54 7.99
CA GLN A 192 -8.28 24.30 8.41
C GLN A 192 -9.28 24.51 7.28
N ALA A 193 -8.83 24.73 6.06
CA ALA A 193 -9.70 24.93 4.89
C ALA A 193 -10.37 23.64 4.41
N VAL A 194 -9.69 22.48 4.49
CA VAL A 194 -10.22 21.21 3.99
C VAL A 194 -11.16 20.51 4.99
N LEU A 195 -10.93 20.67 6.30
CA LEU A 195 -11.72 19.99 7.33
C LEU A 195 -13.23 20.23 7.27
N PRO A 196 -13.74 21.46 7.05
CA PRO A 196 -15.17 21.70 6.94
C PRO A 196 -15.85 21.00 5.74
N GLN A 197 -15.06 20.59 4.75
CA GLN A 197 -15.52 19.90 3.54
C GLN A 197 -15.43 18.37 3.66
N ALA A 198 -14.92 17.84 4.76
CA ALA A 198 -14.67 16.43 4.99
C ALA A 198 -15.97 15.59 4.96
N ARG A 199 -15.96 14.50 4.20
CA ARG A 199 -17.08 13.55 4.08
C ARG A 199 -16.62 12.09 4.16
N TYR A 200 -15.45 11.80 3.62
CA TYR A 200 -14.80 10.49 3.60
C TYR A 200 -13.46 10.62 4.33
N GLY A 201 -13.48 10.47 5.66
CA GLY A 201 -12.36 10.86 6.49
C GLY A 201 -12.10 12.37 6.38
N MET A 202 -10.88 12.75 6.03
CA MET A 202 -10.51 14.15 5.74
C MET A 202 -10.87 14.60 4.32
N VAL A 203 -11.34 13.70 3.45
CA VAL A 203 -11.55 13.96 2.02
C VAL A 203 -13.00 14.31 1.74
N ALA A 204 -13.22 15.32 0.87
CA ALA A 204 -14.55 15.75 0.43
C ALA A 204 -15.17 14.83 -0.64
N TYR A 205 -14.36 13.99 -1.29
CA TYR A 205 -14.69 13.19 -2.46
C TYR A 205 -14.69 11.70 -2.14
N ASP A 206 -15.48 10.89 -2.83
CA ASP A 206 -15.25 9.47 -2.90
C ASP A 206 -13.95 9.13 -3.67
N GLU A 207 -13.51 7.88 -3.63
CA GLU A 207 -12.24 7.49 -4.27
C GLU A 207 -12.21 7.76 -5.78
N ASN A 208 -13.30 7.53 -6.50
CA ASN A 208 -13.33 7.73 -7.95
C ASN A 208 -13.20 9.22 -8.31
N ALA A 209 -13.97 10.07 -7.62
CA ALA A 209 -13.88 11.52 -7.78
C ALA A 209 -12.51 12.05 -7.34
N TYR A 210 -11.93 11.51 -6.26
CA TYR A 210 -10.60 11.89 -5.80
C TYR A 210 -9.54 11.65 -6.90
N TYR A 211 -9.48 10.45 -7.49
CA TYR A 211 -8.50 10.15 -8.51
C TYR A 211 -8.75 10.88 -9.83
N SER A 212 -10.02 11.15 -10.17
CA SER A 212 -10.36 12.00 -11.31
C SER A 212 -9.85 13.43 -11.13
N ASN A 213 -10.10 14.03 -9.96
CA ASN A 213 -9.63 15.38 -9.61
C ASN A 213 -8.10 15.42 -9.49
N TRP A 214 -7.46 14.33 -9.01
CA TRP A 214 -6.01 14.19 -8.99
C TRP A 214 -5.41 14.30 -10.40
N ALA A 215 -6.00 13.60 -11.37
CA ALA A 215 -5.56 13.68 -12.77
C ALA A 215 -5.74 15.09 -13.34
N GLN A 216 -6.84 15.78 -13.01
CA GLN A 216 -7.06 17.17 -13.43
C GLN A 216 -6.05 18.14 -12.80
N MET A 217 -5.71 17.97 -11.53
CA MET A 217 -4.66 18.76 -10.86
C MET A 217 -3.30 18.56 -11.54
N ILE A 218 -2.92 17.31 -11.84
CA ILE A 218 -1.69 17.00 -12.61
C ILE A 218 -1.68 17.74 -13.94
N GLN A 219 -2.78 17.68 -14.69
CA GLN A 219 -2.89 18.34 -15.99
C GLN A 219 -2.82 19.86 -15.87
N ARG A 220 -3.48 20.45 -14.87
CA ARG A 220 -3.51 21.89 -14.61
C ARG A 220 -2.16 22.44 -14.18
N THR A 221 -1.43 21.69 -13.36
CA THR A 221 -0.13 22.11 -12.84
C THR A 221 1.04 21.77 -13.77
N GLY A 222 0.85 20.88 -14.75
CA GLY A 222 1.89 20.44 -15.68
C GLY A 222 2.99 19.59 -15.04
N ILE A 223 2.79 19.08 -13.82
CA ILE A 223 3.75 18.22 -13.12
C ILE A 223 3.71 16.78 -13.65
N ARG A 224 4.73 15.98 -13.33
CA ARG A 224 4.79 14.57 -13.77
C ARG A 224 3.54 13.79 -13.32
N PRO A 225 3.00 12.87 -14.15
CA PRO A 225 1.77 12.12 -13.86
C PRO A 225 2.02 10.98 -12.86
N LEU A 226 2.44 11.32 -11.64
CA LEU A 226 2.65 10.38 -10.56
C LEU A 226 1.37 10.22 -9.74
N GLY A 227 1.13 9.00 -9.25
CA GLY A 227 0.02 8.73 -8.33
C GLY A 227 0.18 9.46 -6.99
N SER A 228 -0.93 9.69 -6.28
CA SER A 228 -0.97 10.47 -5.03
C SER A 228 0.00 9.99 -3.94
N TYR A 229 0.35 8.70 -3.96
CA TYR A 229 1.31 8.12 -3.02
C TYR A 229 2.72 8.73 -3.14
N CYS A 230 3.07 9.37 -4.28
CA CYS A 230 4.35 10.06 -4.46
C CYS A 230 4.55 11.17 -3.44
N GLN A 231 3.49 11.81 -2.93
CA GLN A 231 3.59 12.88 -1.93
C GLN A 231 4.20 12.39 -0.61
N ARG A 232 3.86 11.17 -0.20
CA ARG A 232 4.51 10.55 0.96
C ARG A 232 5.99 10.27 0.70
N HIS A 233 6.37 9.86 -0.52
CA HIS A 233 7.78 9.73 -0.89
C HIS A 233 8.47 11.09 -0.88
N THR A 234 7.79 12.13 -1.35
CA THR A 234 8.29 13.51 -1.29
C THR A 234 8.58 13.94 0.15
N CYS A 235 7.64 13.72 1.08
CA CYS A 235 7.86 13.99 2.49
C CYS A 235 9.09 13.24 3.04
N TYR A 236 9.18 11.95 2.76
CA TYR A 236 10.28 11.10 3.21
C TYR A 236 11.63 11.57 2.67
N THR A 237 11.73 11.79 1.37
CA THR A 237 12.97 12.25 0.71
C THR A 237 13.41 13.58 1.24
N ARG A 238 12.51 14.57 1.30
CA ARG A 238 12.82 15.91 1.79
C ARG A 238 13.28 15.93 3.26
N LEU A 239 12.69 15.10 4.12
CA LEU A 239 13.14 14.97 5.51
C LEU A 239 14.57 14.42 5.61
N HIS A 240 14.97 13.50 4.71
CA HIS A 240 16.34 12.97 4.66
C HIS A 240 17.36 13.95 4.07
N GLU A 241 16.91 14.89 3.23
CA GLU A 241 17.77 15.90 2.61
C GLU A 241 18.03 17.13 3.49
N LEU A 242 17.38 17.22 4.66
CA LEU A 242 17.55 18.34 5.57
C LEU A 242 18.96 18.42 6.16
N VAL A 243 19.52 19.66 6.20
CA VAL A 243 20.81 19.95 6.84
C VAL A 243 20.59 20.97 7.95
N PRO A 244 20.98 20.67 9.19
CA PRO A 244 21.55 19.41 9.69
C PRO A 244 20.56 18.25 9.58
N ALA A 245 21.09 17.01 9.50
CA ALA A 245 20.28 15.81 9.29
C ALA A 245 19.28 15.56 10.42
N VAL A 246 18.07 15.15 10.05
CA VAL A 246 17.06 14.60 10.99
C VAL A 246 17.32 13.11 11.17
N SER A 247 17.25 12.63 12.40
CA SER A 247 17.49 11.21 12.66
C SER A 247 16.42 10.31 12.02
N ASP A 248 16.83 9.14 11.53
CA ASP A 248 15.91 8.14 10.95
C ASP A 248 14.77 7.74 11.90
N VAL A 249 15.01 7.78 13.21
CA VAL A 249 14.01 7.46 14.22
C VAL A 249 12.89 8.50 14.20
N VAL A 250 13.21 9.80 14.12
CA VAL A 250 12.22 10.87 13.98
C VAL A 250 11.47 10.76 12.66
N ILE A 251 12.20 10.60 11.55
CA ILE A 251 11.59 10.48 10.21
C ILE A 251 10.62 9.29 10.18
N ASN A 252 11.05 8.11 10.64
CA ASN A 252 10.20 6.93 10.66
C ASN A 252 8.98 7.08 11.59
N SER A 253 9.10 7.83 12.68
CA SER A 253 7.98 8.14 13.57
C SER A 253 6.93 9.04 12.91
N ILE A 254 7.36 10.03 12.10
CA ILE A 254 6.48 10.90 11.32
C ILE A 254 5.78 10.08 10.23
N ILE A 255 6.55 9.34 9.43
CA ILE A 255 6.05 8.58 8.29
C ILE A 255 5.23 7.34 8.73
N GLY A 256 5.51 6.76 9.89
CA GLY A 256 4.88 5.51 10.35
C GLY A 256 5.40 4.30 9.55
N HIS A 257 6.72 4.21 9.35
CA HIS A 257 7.37 3.02 8.83
C HIS A 257 7.69 2.05 9.96
N SER A 258 7.16 0.84 9.90
CA SER A 258 7.59 -0.28 10.74
C SER A 258 8.87 -0.91 10.15
N ASN A 259 10.03 -0.35 10.39
CA ASN A 259 11.27 -1.06 10.14
C ASN A 259 11.55 -1.96 11.35
N SER A 260 11.48 -3.28 11.16
CA SER A 260 11.62 -4.27 12.25
C SER A 260 12.96 -4.18 13.01
N LYS A 261 13.99 -3.59 12.42
CA LYS A 261 15.28 -3.31 13.08
C LYS A 261 15.27 -1.99 13.86
N ILE A 262 14.61 -0.95 13.35
CA ILE A 262 14.55 0.38 13.95
C ILE A 262 13.41 0.47 14.98
N SER A 263 12.28 -0.24 14.76
CA SER A 263 11.18 -0.27 15.74
C SER A 263 11.58 -0.96 17.06
N LYS A 264 12.48 -1.94 17.02
CA LYS A 264 13.05 -2.53 18.24
C LYS A 264 13.93 -1.54 19.02
N LEU A 265 14.70 -0.69 18.32
CA LEU A 265 15.45 0.40 18.94
C LEU A 265 14.52 1.55 19.40
N ALA A 266 13.53 1.94 18.59
CA ALA A 266 12.59 3.01 18.93
C ALA A 266 11.78 2.68 20.18
N ASN A 267 11.36 1.41 20.35
CA ASN A 267 10.70 0.94 21.58
C ASN A 267 11.63 0.99 22.82
N SER A 268 12.94 1.01 22.64
CA SER A 268 13.92 1.15 23.73
C SER A 268 14.29 2.60 24.05
N TYR A 269 14.04 3.57 23.15
CA TYR A 269 14.39 4.98 23.33
C TYR A 269 13.21 5.90 23.75
N GLY A 270 12.02 5.34 23.99
CA GLY A 270 10.84 6.12 24.39
C GLY A 270 10.09 6.76 23.20
N HIS A 271 8.97 7.41 23.50
CA HIS A 271 8.17 8.12 22.52
C HIS A 271 8.89 9.35 21.99
N ILE A 272 9.02 9.48 20.65
CA ILE A 272 9.47 10.72 20.01
C ILE A 272 8.40 11.79 20.25
N SER A 273 8.80 12.90 20.88
CA SER A 273 7.88 13.99 21.21
C SER A 273 7.31 14.65 19.94
N LEU A 274 6.08 15.17 20.06
CA LEU A 274 5.46 15.95 18.99
C LEU A 274 6.33 17.17 18.63
N SER A 275 6.97 17.81 19.61
CA SER A 275 7.88 18.94 19.40
C SER A 275 9.05 18.59 18.47
N ALA A 276 9.71 17.45 18.67
CA ALA A 276 10.80 17.01 17.79
C ALA A 276 10.31 16.71 16.35
N LYS A 277 9.09 16.21 16.21
CA LYS A 277 8.48 15.98 14.90
C LYS A 277 8.12 17.30 14.21
N LEU A 278 7.57 18.26 14.95
CA LEU A 278 7.23 19.60 14.45
C LEU A 278 8.48 20.37 14.02
N GLU A 279 9.56 20.33 14.81
CA GLU A 279 10.84 20.91 14.43
C GLU A 279 11.33 20.36 13.08
N ALA A 280 11.21 19.04 12.87
CA ALA A 280 11.63 18.41 11.60
C ALA A 280 10.75 18.87 10.42
N VAL A 281 9.41 18.81 10.53
CA VAL A 281 8.52 19.15 9.39
C VAL A 281 8.47 20.65 9.09
N ASN A 282 8.70 21.52 10.09
CA ASN A 282 8.76 22.98 9.88
C ASN A 282 10.01 23.42 9.11
N ARG A 283 11.02 22.56 9.00
CA ARG A 283 12.21 22.79 8.17
C ARG A 283 11.98 22.39 6.70
N LEU A 284 10.85 21.78 6.35
CA LEU A 284 10.46 21.46 4.98
C LEU A 284 10.01 22.73 4.25
N THR A 285 10.92 23.68 4.05
CA THR A 285 10.68 24.88 3.21
C THR A 285 10.71 24.51 1.74
N LEU A 286 10.07 25.34 0.88
CA LEU A 286 10.19 25.19 -0.59
C LEU A 286 11.63 25.43 -1.02
#